data_e0aadaea4745192ad99913bb7f363861
#
_entry.id   e0aadaea4745192ad99913bb7f363861
#
_cell.length_a   1.000
_cell.length_b   1.000
_cell.length_c   1.000
_cell.angle_alpha   90.00
_cell.angle_beta   90.00
_cell.angle_gamma   90.00
#
_symmetry.space_group_name_H-M   'P 1'
#
loop_
_entity.id
_entity.type
_entity.pdbx_description
1 polymer ?
#
loop_
_entity_poly.entity_id
_entity_poly.type
_entity_poly.pdbx_seq_one_letter_code
_entity_poly.pdbx_strand_id
1 'polypeptide(L)'
;MKRIKLTVAYDGTNYHGWQVQPNADTIEGELNKAISELTGEQIEVIGASRTDAGVHALGNVAVFDTESRIPGEKFSHALNQRLPDDIIIQKSEEVDRDFHPRYQECRKTYEYTILNRRFPLPEYRNTAHFDYGNLDIEAMKKACKAFIGEHDFAGFCSAGAQVKTTVRTIYSLEVECMELGGVQRENHAEKKTECEKISYDVNIKTGEEQENNRLVNIKVDEERENNRLVNIKVDGGQENNRLIKIRVNGNGFLYNMVRIIAGTLLEVGKGNVAPEQMEDIIKSADRKEAGPTAPAKGLKLVEIRYV
;
A
#
# COMPACT_ATOMS: atom_id res chain seq x y z
N MET A 1 36.08 -5.05 14.57
CA MET A 1 34.97 -4.52 13.74
C MET A 1 34.11 -5.66 13.23
N LYS A 2 32.82 -5.62 13.43
CA LYS A 2 31.82 -6.61 12.99
C LYS A 2 30.73 -5.91 12.18
N ARG A 3 30.09 -6.63 11.26
CA ARG A 3 28.95 -6.15 10.47
C ARG A 3 27.64 -6.67 11.03
N ILE A 4 26.74 -5.75 11.31
CA ILE A 4 25.40 -6.05 11.84
C ILE A 4 24.36 -5.81 10.74
N LYS A 5 23.53 -6.82 10.51
CA LYS A 5 22.37 -6.75 9.65
C LYS A 5 21.12 -6.50 10.49
N LEU A 6 20.34 -5.52 10.09
CA LEU A 6 19.05 -5.17 10.67
C LEU A 6 17.92 -5.50 9.69
N THR A 7 16.83 -6.05 10.21
CA THR A 7 15.54 -6.10 9.53
C THR A 7 14.67 -5.01 10.13
N VAL A 8 14.27 -4.03 9.31
CA VAL A 8 13.64 -2.77 9.75
C VAL A 8 12.21 -2.71 9.23
N ALA A 9 11.25 -2.53 10.14
CA ALA A 9 9.88 -2.18 9.84
C ALA A 9 9.64 -0.71 10.14
N TYR A 10 8.83 -0.02 9.32
CA TYR A 10 8.49 1.38 9.56
C TYR A 10 7.17 1.80 8.90
N ASP A 11 6.48 2.73 9.57
CA ASP A 11 5.45 3.57 8.98
C ASP A 11 6.11 4.78 8.32
N GLY A 12 6.11 4.84 7.00
CA GLY A 12 6.78 5.90 6.23
C GLY A 12 6.02 7.22 6.16
N THR A 13 4.85 7.33 6.78
CA THR A 13 3.93 8.47 6.62
C THR A 13 4.61 9.81 6.90
N ASN A 14 5.43 9.88 7.95
CA ASN A 14 6.08 11.12 8.42
C ASN A 14 7.49 11.32 7.81
N TYR A 15 7.94 10.42 6.95
CA TYR A 15 9.30 10.43 6.44
C TYR A 15 9.39 10.76 4.96
N HIS A 16 10.45 11.48 4.59
CA HIS A 16 10.79 11.80 3.20
C HIS A 16 11.51 10.62 2.49
N GLY A 17 11.13 9.40 2.85
CA GLY A 17 11.66 8.16 2.33
C GLY A 17 12.81 7.59 3.14
N TRP A 18 13.52 6.63 2.54
CA TRP A 18 14.62 5.94 3.21
C TRP A 18 15.86 6.81 3.31
N GLN A 19 16.36 7.31 2.17
CA GLN A 19 17.70 7.89 2.04
C GLN A 19 17.80 9.25 2.69
N VAL A 20 18.90 9.49 3.43
CA VAL A 20 19.24 10.80 4.02
C VAL A 20 19.17 11.92 2.97
N GLN A 21 18.49 12.99 3.32
CA GLN A 21 18.33 14.21 2.52
C GLN A 21 18.55 15.44 3.41
N PRO A 22 19.08 16.56 2.87
CA PRO A 22 19.18 17.79 3.64
C PRO A 22 17.80 18.28 4.11
N ASN A 23 17.71 18.64 5.38
CA ASN A 23 16.53 19.25 5.99
C ASN A 23 15.24 18.42 5.91
N ALA A 24 15.37 17.08 5.94
CA ALA A 24 14.24 16.17 5.90
C ALA A 24 14.45 14.98 6.83
N ASP A 25 13.41 14.61 7.55
CA ASP A 25 13.40 13.39 8.37
C ASP A 25 13.30 12.17 7.47
N THR A 26 14.22 11.21 7.65
CA THR A 26 14.36 10.02 6.83
C THR A 26 14.65 8.79 7.69
N ILE A 27 14.24 7.61 7.23
CA ILE A 27 14.45 6.37 7.98
C ILE A 27 15.94 6.10 8.23
N GLU A 28 16.79 6.28 7.21
CA GLU A 28 18.25 6.11 7.30
C GLU A 28 18.87 7.11 8.28
N GLY A 29 18.36 8.35 8.33
CA GLY A 29 18.81 9.39 9.26
C GLY A 29 18.53 9.02 10.72
N GLU A 30 17.30 8.56 11.02
CA GLU A 30 16.94 8.11 12.38
C GLU A 30 17.74 6.89 12.81
N LEU A 31 17.97 5.93 11.89
CA LEU A 31 18.83 4.78 12.19
C LEU A 31 20.27 5.20 12.49
N ASN A 32 20.87 6.06 11.67
CA ASN A 32 22.23 6.56 11.87
C ASN A 32 22.36 7.24 13.23
N LYS A 33 21.41 8.09 13.59
CA LYS A 33 21.38 8.78 14.89
C LYS A 33 21.26 7.79 16.05
N ALA A 34 20.27 6.91 16.04
CA ALA A 34 20.04 5.96 17.13
C ALA A 34 21.20 4.98 17.32
N ILE A 35 21.84 4.50 16.24
CA ILE A 35 22.98 3.59 16.32
C ILE A 35 24.21 4.35 16.84
N SER A 36 24.46 5.56 16.35
CA SER A 36 25.60 6.37 16.80
C SER A 36 25.49 6.73 18.30
N GLU A 37 24.31 7.09 18.78
CA GLU A 37 24.04 7.36 20.20
C GLU A 37 24.21 6.08 21.05
N LEU A 38 23.82 4.90 20.53
CA LEU A 38 23.95 3.63 21.23
C LEU A 38 25.39 3.17 21.36
N THR A 39 26.18 3.34 20.31
CA THR A 39 27.54 2.78 20.22
C THR A 39 28.63 3.79 20.63
N GLY A 40 28.35 5.08 20.57
CA GLY A 40 29.32 6.15 20.70
C GLY A 40 30.22 6.31 19.45
N GLU A 41 29.87 5.66 18.34
CA GLU A 41 30.60 5.68 17.07
C GLU A 41 29.85 6.52 16.04
N GLN A 42 30.55 7.09 15.07
CA GLN A 42 29.89 7.71 13.91
C GLN A 42 29.50 6.60 12.93
N ILE A 43 28.21 6.33 12.81
CA ILE A 43 27.67 5.22 12.03
C ILE A 43 26.87 5.75 10.82
N GLU A 44 27.09 5.11 9.67
CA GLU A 44 26.30 5.27 8.47
C GLU A 44 25.79 3.90 8.04
N VAL A 45 24.47 3.73 7.99
CA VAL A 45 23.88 2.46 7.54
C VAL A 45 23.85 2.38 6.00
N ILE A 46 23.90 1.16 5.48
CA ILE A 46 23.72 0.86 4.07
C ILE A 46 22.41 0.10 3.91
N GLY A 47 21.38 0.76 3.39
CA GLY A 47 20.07 0.12 3.16
C GLY A 47 20.00 -0.68 1.86
N ALA A 48 19.24 -1.78 1.84
CA ALA A 48 19.04 -2.65 0.68
C ALA A 48 18.05 -2.05 -0.34
N SER A 49 17.04 -1.34 0.13
CA SER A 49 16.01 -0.76 -0.72
C SER A 49 15.74 0.69 -0.33
N ARG A 50 15.77 1.59 -1.32
CA ARG A 50 15.35 2.97 -1.15
C ARG A 50 13.85 3.01 -1.36
N THR A 51 13.08 3.31 -0.32
CA THR A 51 11.65 3.56 -0.40
C THR A 51 11.41 5.05 -0.58
N ASP A 52 10.37 5.41 -1.34
CA ASP A 52 9.97 6.80 -1.55
C ASP A 52 9.32 7.40 -0.30
N ALA A 53 9.15 8.72 -0.28
CA ALA A 53 8.41 9.42 0.77
C ALA A 53 7.00 8.82 0.94
N GLY A 54 6.61 8.55 2.18
CA GLY A 54 5.31 7.98 2.54
C GLY A 54 5.15 6.47 2.25
N VAL A 55 6.20 5.77 1.81
CA VAL A 55 6.18 4.31 1.59
C VAL A 55 6.61 3.58 2.86
N HIS A 56 5.88 2.54 3.23
CA HIS A 56 6.11 1.73 4.42
C HIS A 56 7.03 0.54 4.17
N ALA A 57 7.48 -0.11 5.23
CA ALA A 57 8.13 -1.41 5.16
C ALA A 57 7.81 -2.29 6.38
N LEU A 58 7.77 -3.60 6.16
CA LEU A 58 7.75 -4.61 7.22
C LEU A 58 9.12 -5.28 7.39
N GLY A 59 9.96 -5.27 6.35
CA GLY A 59 11.22 -5.99 6.34
C GLY A 59 12.25 -5.40 5.37
N ASN A 60 12.53 -4.08 5.46
CA ASN A 60 13.70 -3.54 4.78
C ASN A 60 14.97 -4.01 5.49
N VAL A 61 16.06 -4.13 4.75
CA VAL A 61 17.34 -4.58 5.30
C VAL A 61 18.35 -3.45 5.28
N ALA A 62 19.07 -3.29 6.38
CA ALA A 62 20.20 -2.37 6.49
C ALA A 62 21.38 -3.07 7.15
N VAL A 63 22.59 -2.61 6.86
CA VAL A 63 23.82 -3.05 7.56
C VAL A 63 24.61 -1.86 8.03
N PHE A 64 25.37 -2.06 9.10
CA PHE A 64 26.39 -1.14 9.56
C PHE A 64 27.58 -1.89 10.18
N ASP A 65 28.71 -1.25 10.22
CA ASP A 65 29.92 -1.79 10.84
C ASP A 65 30.17 -1.11 12.20
N THR A 66 30.62 -1.89 13.22
CA THR A 66 30.87 -1.38 14.59
C THR A 66 31.95 -2.14 15.31
N GLU A 67 32.63 -1.47 16.22
CA GLU A 67 33.54 -2.08 17.22
C GLU A 67 32.85 -2.35 18.57
N SER A 68 31.59 -1.96 18.70
CA SER A 68 30.81 -2.15 19.93
C SER A 68 30.81 -3.59 20.41
N ARG A 69 30.86 -3.79 21.73
CA ARG A 69 30.81 -5.10 22.38
C ARG A 69 29.40 -5.71 22.46
N ILE A 70 28.34 -4.94 22.05
CA ILE A 70 26.97 -5.43 22.08
C ILE A 70 26.85 -6.63 21.15
N PRO A 71 26.33 -7.79 21.60
CA PRO A 71 26.09 -8.96 20.73
C PRO A 71 25.15 -8.61 19.58
N GLY A 72 25.38 -9.18 18.38
CA GLY A 72 24.66 -8.87 17.17
C GLY A 72 23.14 -8.94 17.32
N GLU A 73 22.64 -9.98 17.98
CA GLU A 73 21.22 -10.21 18.23
C GLU A 73 20.60 -9.26 19.27
N LYS A 74 21.41 -8.52 20.04
CA LYS A 74 20.93 -7.58 21.06
C LYS A 74 20.72 -6.16 20.54
N PHE A 75 21.21 -5.83 19.35
CA PHE A 75 21.01 -4.50 18.77
C PHE A 75 19.53 -4.18 18.56
N SER A 76 18.70 -5.14 18.17
CA SER A 76 17.27 -4.92 18.00
C SER A 76 16.61 -4.39 19.29
N HIS A 77 16.86 -5.02 20.42
CA HIS A 77 16.32 -4.60 21.72
C HIS A 77 16.83 -3.21 22.15
N ALA A 78 18.13 -2.96 21.96
CA ALA A 78 18.76 -1.71 22.39
C ALA A 78 18.33 -0.51 21.51
N LEU A 79 18.16 -0.73 20.21
CA LEU A 79 17.73 0.30 19.26
C LEU A 79 16.25 0.65 19.41
N ASN A 80 15.38 -0.34 19.64
CA ASN A 80 13.94 -0.10 19.83
C ASN A 80 13.61 0.71 21.10
N GLN A 81 14.57 0.91 22.00
CA GLN A 81 14.43 1.83 23.15
C GLN A 81 14.79 3.28 22.81
N ARG A 82 15.32 3.54 21.62
CA ARG A 82 15.83 4.86 21.18
C ARG A 82 15.16 5.36 19.91
N LEU A 83 14.72 4.44 19.07
CA LEU A 83 14.00 4.77 17.84
C LEU A 83 12.59 5.30 18.17
N PRO A 84 12.03 6.16 17.33
CA PRO A 84 10.63 6.56 17.44
C PRO A 84 9.71 5.34 17.17
N ASP A 85 8.47 5.41 17.69
CA ASP A 85 7.50 4.29 17.66
C ASP A 85 7.15 3.80 16.26
N ASP A 86 7.36 4.63 15.24
CA ASP A 86 7.10 4.31 13.84
C ASP A 86 8.29 3.66 13.10
N ILE A 87 9.42 3.39 13.79
CA ILE A 87 10.57 2.62 13.28
C ILE A 87 10.95 1.52 14.27
N ILE A 88 10.83 0.26 13.86
CA ILE A 88 11.09 -0.91 14.72
C ILE A 88 12.09 -1.86 14.06
N ILE A 89 13.12 -2.24 14.80
CA ILE A 89 14.04 -3.30 14.39
C ILE A 89 13.43 -4.65 14.75
N GLN A 90 13.00 -5.39 13.75
CA GLN A 90 12.38 -6.72 13.90
C GLN A 90 13.41 -7.80 14.24
N LYS A 91 14.62 -7.68 13.67
CA LYS A 91 15.71 -8.62 13.86
C LYS A 91 17.05 -7.90 13.70
N SER A 92 18.04 -8.31 14.51
CA SER A 92 19.44 -7.96 14.31
C SER A 92 20.31 -9.19 14.42
N GLU A 93 21.35 -9.29 13.59
CA GLU A 93 22.29 -10.42 13.58
C GLU A 93 23.64 -9.97 13.03
N GLU A 94 24.72 -10.62 13.49
CA GLU A 94 26.02 -10.45 12.89
C GLU A 94 26.10 -11.24 11.59
N VAL A 95 26.70 -10.64 10.55
CA VAL A 95 26.88 -11.24 9.23
C VAL A 95 28.32 -11.08 8.76
N ASP A 96 28.68 -11.82 7.72
CA ASP A 96 30.00 -11.69 7.11
C ASP A 96 30.29 -10.26 6.66
N ARG A 97 31.51 -9.81 6.75
CA ARG A 97 31.93 -8.46 6.35
C ARG A 97 31.71 -8.18 4.88
N ASP A 98 31.74 -9.22 4.05
CA ASP A 98 31.51 -9.13 2.62
C ASP A 98 30.01 -9.07 2.25
N PHE A 99 29.12 -9.26 3.23
CA PHE A 99 27.69 -9.12 3.01
C PHE A 99 27.36 -7.67 2.64
N HIS A 100 26.87 -7.47 1.41
CA HIS A 100 26.42 -6.17 0.95
C HIS A 100 24.94 -6.20 0.54
N PRO A 101 24.04 -5.44 1.21
CA PRO A 101 22.60 -5.62 1.08
C PRO A 101 22.02 -5.29 -0.31
N ARG A 102 22.78 -4.58 -1.18
CA ARG A 102 22.36 -4.21 -2.54
C ARG A 102 22.93 -5.08 -3.64
N TYR A 103 24.07 -5.75 -3.40
CA TYR A 103 24.81 -6.44 -4.46
C TYR A 103 24.64 -7.96 -4.40
N GLN A 104 24.15 -8.50 -3.32
CA GLN A 104 23.79 -9.91 -3.25
C GLN A 104 22.48 -10.18 -3.98
N GLU A 105 22.41 -11.33 -4.62
CA GLU A 105 21.19 -11.79 -5.25
C GLU A 105 20.06 -11.88 -4.22
N CYS A 106 18.95 -11.24 -4.55
CA CYS A 106 17.81 -11.19 -3.64
C CYS A 106 16.50 -11.11 -4.40
N ARG A 107 15.43 -11.49 -3.73
CA ARG A 107 14.05 -11.28 -4.15
C ARG A 107 13.39 -10.28 -3.22
N LYS A 108 12.71 -9.30 -3.80
CA LYS A 108 11.98 -8.27 -3.07
C LYS A 108 10.49 -8.44 -3.28
N THR A 109 9.74 -8.44 -2.19
CA THR A 109 8.28 -8.51 -2.22
C THR A 109 7.72 -7.18 -1.76
N TYR A 110 6.87 -6.58 -2.61
CA TYR A 110 6.07 -5.41 -2.27
C TYR A 110 4.59 -5.75 -2.29
N GLU A 111 3.81 -5.05 -1.48
CA GLU A 111 2.36 -5.13 -1.45
C GLU A 111 1.78 -3.71 -1.56
N TYR A 112 0.84 -3.53 -2.47
CA TYR A 112 0.05 -2.30 -2.59
C TYR A 112 -1.38 -2.57 -2.13
N THR A 113 -1.87 -1.80 -1.18
CA THR A 113 -3.19 -1.98 -0.56
C THR A 113 -4.16 -0.91 -1.05
N ILE A 114 -5.34 -1.34 -1.50
CA ILE A 114 -6.45 -0.49 -1.93
C ILE A 114 -7.65 -0.77 -1.04
N LEU A 115 -8.18 0.27 -0.41
CA LEU A 115 -9.47 0.24 0.29
C LEU A 115 -10.57 0.60 -0.71
N ASN A 116 -11.30 -0.41 -1.21
CA ASN A 116 -12.35 -0.24 -2.20
C ASN A 116 -13.72 -0.32 -1.53
N ARG A 117 -14.31 0.85 -1.27
CA ARG A 117 -15.63 0.98 -0.65
C ARG A 117 -16.22 2.38 -0.85
N ARG A 118 -17.50 2.54 -0.47
CA ARG A 118 -18.22 3.82 -0.62
C ARG A 118 -17.58 4.98 0.16
N PHE A 119 -17.16 4.75 1.42
CA PHE A 119 -16.55 5.75 2.28
C PHE A 119 -15.23 5.26 2.85
N PRO A 120 -14.22 6.14 3.06
CA PRO A 120 -12.95 5.74 3.65
C PRO A 120 -13.10 5.29 5.11
N LEU A 121 -12.19 4.44 5.57
CA LEU A 121 -12.03 4.07 6.98
C LEU A 121 -10.81 4.77 7.56
N PRO A 122 -10.92 5.46 8.71
CA PRO A 122 -9.80 6.16 9.33
C PRO A 122 -8.59 5.29 9.61
N GLU A 123 -8.78 4.01 9.96
CA GLU A 123 -7.70 3.05 10.23
C GLU A 123 -6.79 2.80 9.02
N TYR A 124 -7.33 2.94 7.79
CA TYR A 124 -6.58 2.77 6.55
C TYR A 124 -6.06 4.08 5.95
N ARG A 125 -6.26 5.23 6.64
CA ARG A 125 -5.96 6.54 6.06
C ARG A 125 -4.51 6.71 5.58
N ASN A 126 -3.57 6.05 6.27
CA ASN A 126 -2.14 6.12 5.97
C ASN A 126 -1.59 4.86 5.30
N THR A 127 -2.34 3.74 5.30
CA THR A 127 -1.82 2.42 4.90
C THR A 127 -2.51 1.82 3.68
N ALA A 128 -3.50 2.52 3.10
CA ALA A 128 -4.18 2.10 1.88
C ALA A 128 -4.53 3.28 0.98
N HIS A 129 -4.56 3.05 -0.32
CA HIS A 129 -5.18 3.94 -1.29
C HIS A 129 -6.70 3.73 -1.25
N PHE A 130 -7.46 4.79 -1.07
CA PHE A 130 -8.93 4.74 -1.11
C PHE A 130 -9.43 4.92 -2.55
N ASP A 131 -10.28 4.00 -3.00
CA ASP A 131 -11.01 4.08 -4.27
C ASP A 131 -12.47 3.66 -4.06
N TYR A 132 -13.42 4.52 -4.44
CA TYR A 132 -14.86 4.26 -4.29
C TYR A 132 -15.48 3.61 -5.53
N GLY A 133 -14.74 3.57 -6.65
CA GLY A 133 -15.22 3.04 -7.93
C GLY A 133 -15.47 1.55 -7.92
N ASN A 134 -16.24 1.08 -8.89
CA ASN A 134 -16.35 -0.36 -9.11
C ASN A 134 -15.07 -0.83 -9.83
N LEU A 135 -14.39 -1.81 -9.24
CA LEU A 135 -13.16 -2.38 -9.79
C LEU A 135 -13.41 -3.83 -10.23
N ASP A 136 -13.12 -4.12 -11.49
CA ASP A 136 -13.13 -5.49 -12.01
C ASP A 136 -11.85 -6.22 -11.59
N ILE A 137 -11.97 -7.04 -10.55
CA ILE A 137 -10.85 -7.79 -9.97
C ILE A 137 -10.34 -8.87 -10.94
N GLU A 138 -11.22 -9.50 -11.71
CA GLU A 138 -10.82 -10.55 -12.65
C GLU A 138 -10.05 -9.97 -13.85
N ALA A 139 -10.44 -8.79 -14.33
CA ALA A 139 -9.67 -8.06 -15.33
C ALA A 139 -8.28 -7.68 -14.81
N MET A 140 -8.17 -7.19 -13.54
CA MET A 140 -6.88 -6.91 -12.91
C MET A 140 -6.00 -8.16 -12.82
N LYS A 141 -6.55 -9.29 -12.36
CA LYS A 141 -5.83 -10.58 -12.30
C LYS A 141 -5.35 -11.06 -13.67
N LYS A 142 -6.18 -10.88 -14.70
CA LYS A 142 -5.82 -11.23 -16.08
C LYS A 142 -4.63 -10.40 -16.57
N ALA A 143 -4.65 -9.10 -16.32
CA ALA A 143 -3.58 -8.17 -16.68
C ALA A 143 -2.24 -8.50 -15.99
N CYS A 144 -2.26 -9.03 -14.76
CA CYS A 144 -1.05 -9.40 -14.03
C CYS A 144 -0.15 -10.38 -14.78
N LYS A 145 -0.71 -11.25 -15.61
CA LYS A 145 0.03 -12.30 -16.33
C LYS A 145 1.07 -11.74 -17.29
N ALA A 146 0.79 -10.59 -17.90
CA ALA A 146 1.69 -9.93 -18.86
C ALA A 146 2.99 -9.41 -18.23
N PHE A 147 2.99 -9.16 -16.92
CA PHE A 147 4.16 -8.63 -16.20
C PHE A 147 5.17 -9.71 -15.80
N ILE A 148 4.77 -10.99 -15.82
CA ILE A 148 5.63 -12.09 -15.35
C ILE A 148 6.75 -12.35 -16.35
N GLY A 149 7.97 -12.50 -15.83
CA GLY A 149 9.17 -12.73 -16.64
C GLY A 149 10.10 -11.52 -16.65
N GLU A 150 11.06 -11.57 -17.58
CA GLU A 150 12.03 -10.50 -17.80
C GLU A 150 11.52 -9.55 -18.89
N HIS A 151 11.40 -8.27 -18.55
CA HIS A 151 10.95 -7.21 -19.46
C HIS A 151 11.75 -5.93 -19.26
N ASP A 152 11.77 -5.08 -20.28
CA ASP A 152 12.17 -3.69 -20.13
C ASP A 152 11.02 -2.87 -19.55
N PHE A 153 11.16 -2.46 -18.30
CA PHE A 153 10.17 -1.67 -17.58
C PHE A 153 10.41 -0.15 -17.66
N ALA A 154 11.04 0.35 -18.73
CA ALA A 154 11.25 1.79 -18.90
C ALA A 154 9.93 2.58 -18.83
N GLY A 155 8.83 2.07 -19.41
CA GLY A 155 7.48 2.66 -19.30
C GLY A 155 6.90 2.66 -17.89
N PHE A 156 7.43 1.85 -16.98
CA PHE A 156 7.03 1.78 -15.58
C PHE A 156 8.06 2.43 -14.64
N CYS A 157 8.86 3.37 -15.16
CA CYS A 157 9.89 4.07 -14.41
C CYS A 157 9.63 5.58 -14.45
N SER A 158 9.71 6.24 -13.31
CA SER A 158 9.65 7.70 -13.26
C SER A 158 10.95 8.33 -13.74
N ALA A 159 10.87 9.55 -14.27
CA ALA A 159 12.03 10.34 -14.67
C ALA A 159 12.98 10.57 -13.47
N GLY A 160 14.27 10.68 -13.77
CA GLY A 160 15.30 10.90 -12.75
C GLY A 160 15.85 9.63 -12.11
N ALA A 161 15.45 8.44 -12.54
CA ALA A 161 16.03 7.18 -12.08
C ALA A 161 17.52 7.08 -12.47
N GLN A 162 18.39 6.86 -11.48
CA GLN A 162 19.83 6.65 -11.69
C GLN A 162 20.12 5.14 -11.75
N VAL A 163 19.79 4.50 -12.86
CA VAL A 163 19.97 3.06 -13.07
C VAL A 163 20.74 2.77 -14.36
N LYS A 164 21.49 1.67 -14.38
CA LYS A 164 22.24 1.22 -15.57
C LYS A 164 21.34 0.54 -16.60
N THR A 165 20.26 -0.08 -16.16
CA THR A 165 19.30 -0.80 -17.01
C THR A 165 17.92 -0.73 -16.41
N THR A 166 16.91 -0.71 -17.27
CA THR A 166 15.47 -0.76 -16.93
C THR A 166 14.89 -2.16 -17.00
N VAL A 167 15.69 -3.15 -17.41
CA VAL A 167 15.29 -4.54 -17.44
C VAL A 167 15.20 -5.11 -16.04
N ARG A 168 14.04 -5.73 -15.70
CA ARG A 168 13.77 -6.39 -14.42
C ARG A 168 13.03 -7.70 -14.66
N THR A 169 13.15 -8.61 -13.68
CA THR A 169 12.40 -9.86 -13.67
C THR A 169 11.35 -9.83 -12.57
N ILE A 170 10.09 -9.97 -12.94
CA ILE A 170 8.98 -10.19 -12.00
C ILE A 170 8.71 -11.69 -11.94
N TYR A 171 8.84 -12.28 -10.74
CA TYR A 171 8.61 -13.71 -10.51
C TYR A 171 7.14 -14.03 -10.24
N SER A 172 6.43 -13.11 -9.55
CA SER A 172 4.99 -13.20 -9.33
C SER A 172 4.37 -11.82 -9.21
N LEU A 173 3.14 -11.70 -9.69
CA LEU A 173 2.27 -10.54 -9.51
C LEU A 173 0.84 -11.04 -9.35
N GLU A 174 0.25 -10.76 -8.19
CA GLU A 174 -1.04 -11.31 -7.79
C GLU A 174 -1.96 -10.22 -7.26
N VAL A 175 -3.26 -10.37 -7.49
CA VAL A 175 -4.30 -9.51 -6.93
C VAL A 175 -5.21 -10.37 -6.05
N GLU A 176 -5.20 -10.06 -4.76
CA GLU A 176 -6.09 -10.66 -3.77
C GLU A 176 -7.20 -9.67 -3.42
N CYS A 177 -8.41 -10.17 -3.24
CA CYS A 177 -9.56 -9.38 -2.81
C CYS A 177 -10.17 -10.02 -1.57
N MET A 178 -10.27 -9.25 -0.49
CA MET A 178 -10.86 -9.69 0.76
C MET A 178 -12.06 -8.80 1.08
N GLU A 179 -13.22 -9.41 1.36
CA GLU A 179 -14.35 -8.67 1.89
C GLU A 179 -14.04 -8.21 3.32
N LEU A 180 -14.21 -6.92 3.57
CA LEU A 180 -14.16 -6.40 4.93
C LEU A 180 -15.50 -6.75 5.57
N GLY A 181 -15.47 -7.55 6.65
CA GLY A 181 -16.67 -7.91 7.41
C GLY A 181 -17.49 -6.65 7.73
N GLY A 182 -18.65 -6.51 7.11
CA GLY A 182 -19.63 -5.52 7.50
C GLY A 182 -20.08 -5.86 8.91
N VAL A 183 -20.35 -4.85 9.73
CA VAL A 183 -21.22 -5.04 10.90
C VAL A 183 -22.48 -5.70 10.34
N GLN A 184 -22.62 -7.02 10.54
CA GLN A 184 -23.86 -7.70 10.23
C GLN A 184 -24.92 -6.96 11.04
N ARG A 185 -25.76 -6.18 10.36
CA ARG A 185 -27.04 -5.83 10.93
C ARG A 185 -27.77 -7.16 11.02
N GLU A 186 -27.64 -7.80 12.20
CA GLU A 186 -28.52 -8.89 12.54
C GLU A 186 -29.92 -8.36 12.33
N ASN A 187 -30.65 -8.96 11.40
CA ASN A 187 -32.09 -8.83 11.31
C ASN A 187 -32.65 -9.42 12.59
N HIS A 188 -32.68 -8.63 13.64
CA HIS A 188 -33.49 -8.94 14.80
C HIS A 188 -34.98 -8.78 14.42
N ALA A 189 -35.50 -9.80 13.73
CA ALA A 189 -36.89 -10.13 13.86
C ALA A 189 -37.04 -10.72 15.26
N GLU A 190 -37.88 -10.05 16.07
CA GLU A 190 -38.49 -10.51 17.31
C GLU A 190 -37.62 -10.59 18.59
N LYS A 191 -37.52 -9.44 19.28
CA LYS A 191 -37.90 -9.43 20.71
C LYS A 191 -38.35 -8.02 21.07
N LYS A 192 -39.69 -7.89 21.32
CA LYS A 192 -40.32 -6.71 21.90
C LYS A 192 -39.79 -6.51 23.31
N THR A 193 -39.12 -5.40 23.54
CA THR A 193 -39.01 -4.78 24.86
C THR A 193 -39.32 -3.30 24.68
N GLU A 194 -40.32 -2.83 25.38
CA GLU A 194 -40.81 -1.46 25.34
C GLU A 194 -39.70 -0.48 25.75
N CYS A 195 -39.30 0.36 24.81
CA CYS A 195 -38.69 1.65 25.06
C CYS A 195 -39.41 2.67 24.19
N GLU A 196 -39.70 3.83 24.75
CA GLU A 196 -40.53 4.89 24.22
C GLU A 196 -40.26 5.19 22.74
N LYS A 197 -41.34 5.11 21.94
CA LYS A 197 -41.34 5.35 20.51
C LYS A 197 -41.21 6.82 20.22
N ILE A 198 -40.08 7.25 19.66
CA ILE A 198 -40.07 8.37 18.73
C ILE A 198 -40.38 7.74 17.38
N SER A 199 -41.62 7.75 16.96
CA SER A 199 -42.05 7.25 15.67
C SER A 199 -41.84 8.34 14.61
N TYR A 200 -40.89 8.11 13.71
CA TYR A 200 -40.90 8.81 12.43
C TYR A 200 -41.75 7.98 11.47
N ASP A 201 -42.89 8.49 11.04
CA ASP A 201 -43.69 7.83 9.99
C ASP A 201 -42.99 8.02 8.65
N VAL A 202 -42.28 6.98 8.21
CA VAL A 202 -41.73 6.91 6.87
C VAL A 202 -42.72 6.16 5.97
N ASN A 203 -43.54 6.90 5.21
CA ASN A 203 -44.40 6.33 4.17
C ASN A 203 -43.56 5.98 2.94
N ILE A 204 -43.20 4.71 2.78
CA ILE A 204 -42.56 4.17 1.59
C ILE A 204 -43.67 3.77 0.62
N LYS A 205 -43.89 4.56 -0.45
CA LYS A 205 -44.67 4.11 -1.60
C LYS A 205 -43.73 3.42 -2.58
N THR A 206 -43.84 2.10 -2.69
CA THR A 206 -43.19 1.30 -3.73
C THR A 206 -44.00 1.46 -5.02
N GLY A 207 -43.43 2.14 -6.03
CA GLY A 207 -43.92 2.11 -7.40
C GLY A 207 -43.39 0.88 -8.13
N GLU A 208 -44.16 0.40 -9.10
CA GLU A 208 -43.96 -0.83 -9.86
C GLU A 208 -42.54 -0.99 -10.43
N GLU A 209 -42.09 -2.23 -10.40
CA GLU A 209 -40.76 -2.70 -10.82
C GLU A 209 -40.47 -2.36 -12.28
N GLN A 210 -39.45 -1.51 -12.49
CA GLN A 210 -38.55 -1.61 -13.64
C GLN A 210 -37.14 -1.78 -13.09
N GLU A 211 -36.46 -2.78 -13.60
CA GLU A 211 -35.11 -3.20 -13.18
C GLU A 211 -34.13 -2.02 -13.16
N ASN A 212 -33.38 -1.93 -12.05
CA ASN A 212 -32.15 -1.15 -11.89
C ASN A 212 -32.21 0.35 -11.56
N ASN A 213 -33.23 0.89 -10.87
CA ASN A 213 -33.10 2.20 -10.23
C ASN A 213 -34.10 2.33 -9.06
N ARG A 214 -33.66 2.06 -7.83
CA ARG A 214 -34.45 2.34 -6.63
C ARG A 214 -34.28 3.82 -6.23
N LEU A 215 -35.31 4.61 -6.47
CA LEU A 215 -35.44 5.96 -5.91
C LEU A 215 -36.05 5.83 -4.50
N VAL A 216 -35.32 6.23 -3.48
CA VAL A 216 -35.86 6.36 -2.13
C VAL A 216 -36.20 7.84 -1.91
N ASN A 217 -37.49 8.15 -1.83
CA ASN A 217 -37.95 9.48 -1.48
C ASN A 217 -38.04 9.59 0.04
N ILE A 218 -37.21 10.40 0.66
CA ILE A 218 -37.27 10.72 2.08
C ILE A 218 -37.95 12.08 2.21
N LYS A 219 -39.15 12.11 2.79
CA LYS A 219 -39.77 13.36 3.25
C LYS A 219 -39.21 13.67 4.63
N VAL A 220 -38.55 14.79 4.75
CA VAL A 220 -38.21 15.36 6.06
C VAL A 220 -39.24 16.45 6.32
N ASP A 221 -40.18 16.18 7.25
CA ASP A 221 -41.10 17.18 7.76
C ASP A 221 -40.38 18.03 8.79
N GLU A 222 -39.75 19.11 8.37
CA GLU A 222 -39.49 20.26 9.24
C GLU A 222 -40.56 21.32 8.95
N GLU A 223 -41.29 21.71 9.98
CA GLU A 223 -42.16 22.88 9.95
C GLU A 223 -41.31 24.12 9.69
N ARG A 224 -41.07 24.41 8.41
CA ARG A 224 -40.77 25.75 7.88
C ARG A 224 -40.84 25.74 6.33
N GLU A 225 -41.52 26.70 5.80
CA GLU A 225 -41.74 27.00 4.38
C GLU A 225 -40.49 26.74 3.52
N ASN A 226 -40.45 25.61 2.85
CA ASN A 226 -39.86 25.32 1.54
C ASN A 226 -39.65 23.81 1.41
N ASN A 227 -40.72 23.12 0.92
CA ASN A 227 -40.63 21.69 0.54
C ASN A 227 -39.63 21.51 -0.61
N ARG A 228 -38.38 21.28 -0.28
CA ARG A 228 -37.36 20.88 -1.25
C ARG A 228 -37.25 19.37 -1.25
N LEU A 229 -37.86 18.72 -2.24
CA LEU A 229 -37.63 17.29 -2.50
C LEU A 229 -36.17 17.09 -2.90
N VAL A 230 -35.39 16.50 -2.05
CA VAL A 230 -34.03 16.05 -2.40
C VAL A 230 -34.15 14.63 -2.96
N ASN A 231 -34.12 14.50 -4.28
CA ASN A 231 -34.03 13.19 -4.92
C ASN A 231 -32.61 12.64 -4.74
N ILE A 232 -32.43 11.75 -3.78
CA ILE A 232 -31.19 11.01 -3.64
C ILE A 232 -31.32 9.73 -4.49
N LYS A 233 -30.61 9.69 -5.63
CA LYS A 233 -30.39 8.42 -6.32
C LYS A 233 -29.53 7.54 -5.42
N VAL A 234 -30.13 6.52 -4.85
CA VAL A 234 -29.37 5.43 -4.23
C VAL A 234 -29.11 4.42 -5.33
N ASP A 235 -27.91 4.45 -5.88
CA ASP A 235 -27.45 3.39 -6.77
C ASP A 235 -27.51 2.08 -5.98
N GLY A 236 -28.36 1.16 -6.40
CA GLY A 236 -28.53 -0.18 -5.82
C GLY A 236 -27.39 -1.14 -6.21
N GLY A 237 -26.24 -0.63 -6.62
CA GLY A 237 -25.02 -1.41 -6.85
C GLY A 237 -24.54 -2.02 -5.54
N GLN A 238 -24.10 -3.28 -5.57
CA GLN A 238 -23.42 -3.93 -4.45
C GLN A 238 -22.41 -2.96 -3.85
N GLU A 239 -22.61 -2.57 -2.58
CA GLU A 239 -21.65 -1.71 -1.88
C GLU A 239 -20.35 -2.48 -1.79
N ASN A 240 -19.37 -2.09 -2.62
CA ASN A 240 -18.02 -2.62 -2.47
C ASN A 240 -17.56 -2.33 -1.04
N ASN A 241 -17.16 -3.35 -0.32
CA ASN A 241 -16.60 -3.25 1.02
C ASN A 241 -15.39 -4.19 1.11
N ARG A 242 -14.35 -3.86 0.34
CA ARG A 242 -13.25 -4.76 0.04
C ARG A 242 -11.90 -4.14 0.32
N LEU A 243 -10.96 -4.97 0.72
CA LEU A 243 -9.53 -4.66 0.72
C LEU A 243 -8.89 -5.44 -0.43
N ILE A 244 -8.30 -4.72 -1.37
CA ILE A 244 -7.61 -5.31 -2.51
C ILE A 244 -6.12 -5.16 -2.29
N LYS A 245 -5.37 -6.26 -2.43
CA LYS A 245 -3.91 -6.29 -2.30
C LYS A 245 -3.29 -6.71 -3.62
N ILE A 246 -2.38 -5.89 -4.13
CA ILE A 246 -1.53 -6.19 -5.29
C ILE A 246 -0.16 -6.54 -4.74
N ARG A 247 0.23 -7.81 -4.85
CA ARG A 247 1.50 -8.33 -4.34
C ARG A 247 2.42 -8.67 -5.49
N VAL A 248 3.63 -8.10 -5.46
CA VAL A 248 4.64 -8.29 -6.52
C VAL A 248 5.96 -8.76 -5.93
N ASN A 249 6.56 -9.78 -6.57
CA ASN A 249 7.88 -10.31 -6.23
C ASN A 249 8.78 -10.23 -7.45
N GLY A 250 10.01 -9.71 -7.28
CA GLY A 250 10.97 -9.55 -8.37
C GLY A 250 12.41 -9.43 -7.89
N ASN A 251 13.37 -9.42 -8.83
CA ASN A 251 14.79 -9.26 -8.55
C ASN A 251 15.18 -7.82 -8.17
N GLY A 252 14.29 -6.86 -8.41
CA GLY A 252 14.47 -5.44 -8.11
C GLY A 252 13.41 -4.62 -8.80
N PHE A 253 13.27 -3.37 -8.38
CA PHE A 253 12.28 -2.45 -8.92
C PHE A 253 12.90 -1.09 -9.23
N LEU A 254 12.40 -0.45 -10.29
CA LEU A 254 12.78 0.90 -10.70
C LEU A 254 12.07 1.95 -9.83
N TYR A 255 12.47 3.19 -9.99
CA TYR A 255 11.86 4.32 -9.30
C TYR A 255 10.36 4.41 -9.61
N ASN A 256 9.53 4.35 -8.57
CA ASN A 256 8.07 4.30 -8.62
C ASN A 256 7.44 3.08 -9.34
N MET A 257 8.22 2.08 -9.76
CA MET A 257 7.74 1.00 -10.62
C MET A 257 6.52 0.29 -10.05
N VAL A 258 6.54 -0.14 -8.79
CA VAL A 258 5.42 -0.87 -8.18
C VAL A 258 4.17 0.02 -8.08
N ARG A 259 4.33 1.31 -7.81
CA ARG A 259 3.21 2.27 -7.76
C ARG A 259 2.61 2.52 -9.15
N ILE A 260 3.45 2.53 -10.19
CA ILE A 260 2.97 2.65 -11.58
C ILE A 260 2.24 1.37 -12.01
N ILE A 261 2.76 0.19 -11.65
CA ILE A 261 2.07 -1.09 -11.87
C ILE A 261 0.70 -1.07 -11.18
N ALA A 262 0.64 -0.68 -9.91
CA ALA A 262 -0.61 -0.60 -9.15
C ALA A 262 -1.60 0.40 -9.78
N GLY A 263 -1.12 1.58 -10.21
CA GLY A 263 -1.95 2.56 -10.91
C GLY A 263 -2.47 2.07 -12.26
N THR A 264 -1.64 1.34 -13.01
CA THR A 264 -2.05 0.75 -14.29
C THR A 264 -3.11 -0.35 -14.08
N LEU A 265 -2.92 -1.21 -13.08
CA LEU A 265 -3.91 -2.22 -12.72
C LEU A 265 -5.22 -1.61 -12.21
N LEU A 266 -5.17 -0.45 -11.54
CA LEU A 266 -6.38 0.31 -11.18
C LEU A 266 -7.14 0.79 -12.42
N GLU A 267 -6.43 1.29 -13.45
CA GLU A 267 -7.06 1.69 -14.71
C GLU A 267 -7.67 0.49 -15.45
N VAL A 268 -7.06 -0.68 -15.37
CA VAL A 268 -7.67 -1.94 -15.86
C VAL A 268 -8.93 -2.28 -15.07
N GLY A 269 -8.88 -2.21 -13.74
CA GLY A 269 -10.04 -2.48 -12.89
C GLY A 269 -11.20 -1.53 -13.12
N LYS A 270 -10.93 -0.28 -13.50
CA LYS A 270 -11.94 0.73 -13.88
C LYS A 270 -12.48 0.54 -15.31
N GLY A 271 -11.90 -0.38 -16.10
CA GLY A 271 -12.26 -0.60 -17.50
C GLY A 271 -11.69 0.44 -18.48
N ASN A 272 -10.77 1.30 -18.04
CA ASN A 272 -10.12 2.30 -18.90
C ASN A 272 -9.04 1.70 -19.80
N VAL A 273 -8.47 0.55 -19.39
CA VAL A 273 -7.45 -0.21 -20.13
C VAL A 273 -7.90 -1.68 -20.19
N ALA A 274 -7.92 -2.27 -21.38
CA ALA A 274 -8.23 -3.69 -21.51
C ALA A 274 -7.05 -4.55 -21.03
N PRO A 275 -7.29 -5.67 -20.33
CA PRO A 275 -6.20 -6.55 -19.85
C PRO A 275 -5.27 -7.04 -20.98
N GLU A 276 -5.79 -7.21 -22.19
CA GLU A 276 -5.08 -7.67 -23.38
C GLU A 276 -4.05 -6.66 -23.90
N GLN A 277 -4.25 -5.37 -23.62
CA GLN A 277 -3.32 -4.31 -24.03
C GLN A 277 -2.04 -4.27 -23.18
N MET A 278 -2.00 -5.00 -22.07
CA MET A 278 -0.91 -4.90 -21.11
C MET A 278 0.45 -5.30 -21.70
N GLU A 279 0.49 -6.33 -22.55
CA GLU A 279 1.73 -6.71 -23.23
C GLU A 279 2.26 -5.60 -24.14
N ASP A 280 1.38 -4.91 -24.86
CA ASP A 280 1.76 -3.83 -25.77
C ASP A 280 2.24 -2.60 -24.97
N ILE A 281 1.58 -2.29 -23.85
CA ILE A 281 2.02 -1.21 -22.94
C ILE A 281 3.43 -1.50 -22.40
N ILE A 282 3.71 -2.72 -21.98
CA ILE A 282 5.05 -3.11 -21.48
C ILE A 282 6.07 -3.01 -22.63
N LYS A 283 5.77 -3.53 -23.83
CA LYS A 283 6.64 -3.51 -25.00
C LYS A 283 6.90 -2.09 -25.53
N SER A 284 5.95 -1.17 -25.36
CA SER A 284 6.12 0.23 -25.81
C SER A 284 7.25 0.94 -25.10
N ALA A 285 7.57 0.52 -23.86
CA ALA A 285 8.52 1.18 -22.98
C ALA A 285 8.24 2.70 -22.78
N ASP A 286 7.05 3.18 -23.16
CA ASP A 286 6.62 4.58 -23.02
C ASP A 286 5.87 4.80 -21.72
N ARG A 287 6.35 5.74 -20.88
CA ARG A 287 5.71 6.09 -19.61
C ARG A 287 4.27 6.61 -19.78
N LYS A 288 3.95 7.17 -20.94
CA LYS A 288 2.63 7.75 -21.21
C LYS A 288 1.55 6.69 -21.42
N GLU A 289 1.95 5.50 -21.86
CA GLU A 289 1.04 4.37 -22.06
C GLU A 289 0.71 3.65 -20.75
N ALA A 290 1.59 3.73 -19.75
CA ALA A 290 1.33 3.17 -18.42
C ALA A 290 0.42 4.11 -17.61
N GLY A 291 -0.33 3.53 -16.68
CA GLY A 291 -1.24 4.25 -15.80
C GLY A 291 -0.54 5.25 -14.85
N PRO A 292 -1.31 6.00 -14.06
CA PRO A 292 -0.76 6.99 -13.13
C PRO A 292 0.05 6.33 -12.02
N THR A 293 0.96 7.10 -11.41
CA THR A 293 1.68 6.65 -10.22
C THR A 293 0.73 6.65 -9.03
N ALA A 294 0.37 5.48 -8.52
CA ALA A 294 -0.52 5.36 -7.38
C ALA A 294 0.08 5.97 -6.10
N PRO A 295 -0.73 6.50 -5.15
CA PRO A 295 -0.26 7.14 -3.93
C PRO A 295 0.68 6.27 -3.09
N ALA A 296 1.72 6.88 -2.51
CA ALA A 296 2.75 6.17 -1.74
C ALA A 296 2.20 5.38 -0.55
N LYS A 297 1.22 5.95 0.15
CA LYS A 297 0.62 5.38 1.37
C LYS A 297 0.01 3.98 1.21
N GLY A 298 -0.30 3.54 -0.01
CA GLY A 298 -0.75 2.17 -0.27
C GLY A 298 0.38 1.17 -0.34
N LEU A 299 1.63 1.62 -0.54
CA LEU A 299 2.77 0.76 -0.80
C LEU A 299 3.56 0.41 0.45
N LYS A 300 3.89 -0.85 0.61
CA LYS A 300 4.85 -1.32 1.61
C LYS A 300 5.81 -2.37 1.04
N LEU A 301 7.08 -2.28 1.43
CA LEU A 301 8.06 -3.35 1.23
C LEU A 301 7.81 -4.43 2.28
N VAL A 302 7.41 -5.63 1.85
CA VAL A 302 7.08 -6.73 2.77
C VAL A 302 8.33 -7.43 3.26
N GLU A 303 9.19 -7.84 2.33
CA GLU A 303 10.43 -8.57 2.67
C GLU A 303 11.49 -8.43 1.58
N ILE A 304 12.74 -8.65 1.99
CA ILE A 304 13.88 -8.87 1.10
C ILE A 304 14.48 -10.22 1.50
N ARG A 305 14.42 -11.18 0.58
CA ARG A 305 14.95 -12.52 0.77
C ARG A 305 16.21 -12.70 -0.07
N TYR A 306 17.34 -12.93 0.58
CA TYR A 306 18.62 -13.24 -0.06
C TYR A 306 18.63 -14.73 -0.45
N VAL A 307 19.23 -15.05 -1.61
CA VAL A 307 19.32 -16.40 -2.17
C VAL A 307 20.64 -17.04 -1.77
#